data_0f8bbe58fea2b217db53215458839261
#
_entry.id   0f8bbe58fea2b217db53215458839261
#
_cell.length_a   1.000
_cell.length_b   1.000
_cell.length_c   1.000
_cell.angle_alpha   90.00
_cell.angle_beta   90.00
_cell.angle_gamma   90.00
#
_symmetry.space_group_name_H-M   'P 1'
#
loop_
_entity.id
_entity.type
_entity.pdbx_description
1 polymer ?
#
loop_
_entity_poly.entity_id
_entity_poly.type
_entity_poly.pdbx_seq_one_letter_code
_entity_poly.pdbx_strand_id
1 'polypeptide(L)'
;MTLVYQSTRDENNKVTASQAILQGLATDGGLFTPLSTPEVALDFDQLKDASYQEVAKLVLSAFLDDFTEEELDYCITNAYDDKFDTAAIAPVVKLKNHYNLELFHGSTIAFKDMALSILPYLLTTSAKKQGVDNKIVILTATSGDTGKAAMAGFADVPGTEIIVFYPKDGVSKIQELQMTTQTGANTHVIAIDGNFDDAQTDVKRMFNDVDLREKLLAHHTQFSSANSMNVGRLVPQVVYYVYAYAQLVKAGHIQNGDKVNFTVPTGNFGNILAAYYARQIGVPVGKLICASNENNVLTDFFATGTYDKKRDFKVTTSPSMDILVSSNLERLIFHLLGNDAAKTKELMDALVTKGEYTLAGADKDILDLFAAGFATEDETAAEIKRVYDENKYIEDPHTGVASAVYEAYVQKTDDHTPTVIASTASPYKFPRVAISAVTGKDSGDDFKAVEDLHQLSGVAIPAAVDGLEHAEVRHKTVVAAADMQKAVESYLGV
;
A
#
# COMPACT_ATOMS: atom_id res chain seq x y z
N MET A 1 -3.21 26.38 13.12
CA MET A 1 -4.33 26.30 12.15
C MET A 1 -4.53 24.84 11.86
N THR A 2 -5.77 24.37 11.82
CA THR A 2 -6.07 22.97 11.49
C THR A 2 -5.66 22.67 10.06
N LEU A 3 -5.00 21.53 9.84
CA LEU A 3 -4.58 21.06 8.51
C LEU A 3 -5.83 20.78 7.66
N VAL A 4 -5.89 21.41 6.51
CA VAL A 4 -7.02 21.27 5.57
C VAL A 4 -6.67 20.23 4.51
N TYR A 5 -7.56 19.27 4.32
CA TYR A 5 -7.55 18.33 3.21
C TYR A 5 -8.50 18.83 2.13
N GLN A 6 -8.04 18.82 0.88
CA GLN A 6 -8.83 19.26 -0.28
C GLN A 6 -8.92 18.15 -1.31
N SER A 7 -10.04 18.10 -2.01
CA SER A 7 -10.14 17.27 -3.22
C SER A 7 -9.16 17.75 -4.29
N THR A 8 -8.48 16.83 -4.94
CA THR A 8 -7.59 17.11 -6.09
C THR A 8 -8.34 17.66 -7.32
N ARG A 9 -9.69 17.59 -7.34
CA ARG A 9 -10.51 17.98 -8.49
C ARG A 9 -11.52 19.10 -8.21
N ASP A 10 -11.67 19.52 -6.94
CA ASP A 10 -12.56 20.61 -6.54
C ASP A 10 -11.93 21.42 -5.40
N GLU A 11 -11.61 22.68 -5.66
CA GLU A 11 -11.03 23.59 -4.68
C GLU A 11 -11.97 23.97 -3.52
N ASN A 12 -13.26 23.79 -3.69
CA ASN A 12 -14.29 24.08 -2.68
C ASN A 12 -14.55 22.88 -1.76
N ASN A 13 -14.16 21.65 -2.16
CA ASN A 13 -14.33 20.44 -1.36
C ASN A 13 -13.16 20.31 -0.37
N LYS A 14 -13.31 20.97 0.78
CA LYS A 14 -12.32 21.03 1.86
C LYS A 14 -12.86 20.40 3.13
N VAL A 15 -12.07 19.54 3.76
CA VAL A 15 -12.46 18.75 4.92
C VAL A 15 -11.32 18.65 5.93
N THR A 16 -11.63 18.19 7.16
CA THR A 16 -10.62 17.81 8.15
C THR A 16 -10.07 16.42 7.86
N ALA A 17 -9.00 16.02 8.56
CA ALA A 17 -8.40 14.69 8.38
C ALA A 17 -9.40 13.57 8.69
N SER A 18 -10.15 13.65 9.80
CA SER A 18 -11.15 12.64 10.16
C SER A 18 -12.28 12.54 9.14
N GLN A 19 -12.71 13.67 8.56
CA GLN A 19 -13.71 13.69 7.50
C GLN A 19 -13.16 13.03 6.21
N ALA A 20 -11.91 13.33 5.84
CA ALA A 20 -11.26 12.74 4.67
C ALA A 20 -11.12 11.21 4.80
N ILE A 21 -10.73 10.72 5.98
CA ILE A 21 -10.61 9.29 6.29
C ILE A 21 -11.97 8.60 6.20
N LEU A 22 -13.00 9.19 6.80
CA LEU A 22 -14.34 8.60 6.84
C LEU A 22 -14.98 8.53 5.44
N GLN A 23 -14.81 9.58 4.63
CA GLN A 23 -15.31 9.61 3.26
C GLN A 23 -14.49 8.69 2.33
N GLY A 24 -13.17 8.59 2.56
CA GLY A 24 -12.24 7.80 1.76
C GLY A 24 -11.95 8.38 0.37
N LEU A 25 -12.97 8.83 -0.35
CA LEU A 25 -12.91 9.45 -1.67
C LEU A 25 -13.80 10.70 -1.69
N ALA A 26 -13.39 11.73 -2.39
CA ALA A 26 -14.20 12.92 -2.55
C ALA A 26 -15.42 12.66 -3.47
N THR A 27 -16.52 13.35 -3.21
CA THR A 27 -17.78 13.17 -3.95
C THR A 27 -17.69 13.55 -5.43
N ASP A 28 -16.72 14.37 -5.79
CA ASP A 28 -16.36 14.73 -7.17
C ASP A 28 -15.47 13.68 -7.87
N GLY A 29 -15.12 12.59 -7.17
CA GLY A 29 -14.22 11.54 -7.62
C GLY A 29 -12.73 11.87 -7.48
N GLY A 30 -12.39 13.04 -6.93
CA GLY A 30 -11.01 13.42 -6.59
C GLY A 30 -10.50 12.75 -5.31
N LEU A 31 -9.22 12.92 -5.06
CA LEU A 31 -8.55 12.35 -3.89
C LEU A 31 -8.29 13.45 -2.86
N PHE A 32 -8.58 13.18 -1.58
CA PHE A 32 -8.20 14.12 -0.53
C PHE A 32 -6.68 14.13 -0.35
N THR A 33 -6.11 15.34 -0.28
CA THR A 33 -4.69 15.59 -0.05
C THR A 33 -4.50 16.80 0.85
N PRO A 34 -3.47 16.84 1.73
CA PRO A 34 -3.21 18.03 2.54
C PRO A 34 -2.81 19.21 1.65
N LEU A 35 -3.40 20.38 1.88
CA LEU A 35 -3.11 21.61 1.13
C LEU A 35 -1.77 22.24 1.47
N SER A 36 -1.28 21.98 2.67
CA SER A 36 0.02 22.44 3.14
C SER A 36 0.77 21.30 3.78
N THR A 37 2.09 21.41 3.77
CA THR A 37 2.94 20.47 4.52
C THR A 37 2.77 20.76 6.01
N PRO A 38 2.42 19.75 6.83
CA PRO A 38 2.40 19.94 8.27
C PRO A 38 3.81 20.16 8.82
N GLU A 39 3.92 20.98 9.87
CA GLU A 39 5.18 21.16 10.57
C GLU A 39 5.43 20.00 11.52
N VAL A 40 6.57 19.35 11.39
CA VAL A 40 7.03 18.25 12.24
C VAL A 40 8.45 18.56 12.71
N ALA A 41 8.69 18.52 14.01
CA ALA A 41 10.03 18.69 14.55
C ALA A 41 10.81 17.39 14.46
N LEU A 42 11.47 17.13 13.33
CA LEU A 42 12.32 15.97 13.12
C LEU A 42 13.74 16.24 13.61
N ASP A 43 14.05 15.78 14.82
CA ASP A 43 15.41 15.72 15.36
C ASP A 43 15.87 14.27 15.38
N PHE A 44 16.61 13.85 14.34
CA PHE A 44 17.04 12.46 14.20
C PHE A 44 18.12 12.05 15.21
N ASP A 45 18.79 12.97 15.88
CA ASP A 45 19.69 12.64 16.99
C ASP A 45 18.94 12.18 18.25
N GLN A 46 17.65 12.60 18.37
CA GLN A 46 16.73 12.11 19.40
C GLN A 46 15.89 10.93 18.89
N LEU A 47 15.36 11.03 17.66
CA LEU A 47 14.46 10.01 17.08
C LEU A 47 15.15 8.67 16.80
N LYS A 48 16.47 8.63 16.70
CA LYS A 48 17.21 7.37 16.49
C LYS A 48 16.93 6.30 17.57
N ASP A 49 16.59 6.71 18.78
CA ASP A 49 16.30 5.79 19.88
C ASP A 49 14.79 5.58 20.12
N ALA A 50 13.94 6.27 19.35
CA ALA A 50 12.49 6.13 19.44
C ALA A 50 12.01 4.79 18.87
N SER A 51 10.93 4.25 19.47
CA SER A 51 10.19 3.13 18.94
C SER A 51 9.40 3.53 17.67
N TYR A 52 8.95 2.53 16.90
CA TYR A 52 8.06 2.79 15.76
C TYR A 52 6.78 3.54 16.17
N GLN A 53 6.19 3.16 17.32
CA GLN A 53 4.97 3.78 17.85
C GLN A 53 5.20 5.25 18.23
N GLU A 54 6.35 5.61 18.80
CA GLU A 54 6.68 7.00 19.13
C GLU A 54 6.87 7.85 17.87
N VAL A 55 7.53 7.30 16.84
CA VAL A 55 7.64 7.96 15.53
C VAL A 55 6.26 8.08 14.86
N ALA A 56 5.42 7.04 14.97
CA ALA A 56 4.05 7.07 14.46
C ALA A 56 3.23 8.19 15.13
N LYS A 57 3.32 8.32 16.46
CA LYS A 57 2.63 9.39 17.18
C LYS A 57 3.08 10.77 16.70
N LEU A 58 4.38 10.99 16.54
CA LEU A 58 4.94 12.26 16.06
C LEU A 58 4.43 12.61 14.65
N VAL A 59 4.48 11.67 13.72
CA VAL A 59 4.08 11.91 12.34
C VAL A 59 2.56 12.04 12.21
N LEU A 60 1.82 11.10 12.80
CA LEU A 60 0.36 11.07 12.65
C LEU A 60 -0.31 12.27 13.33
N SER A 61 0.19 12.77 14.46
CA SER A 61 -0.35 13.96 15.11
C SER A 61 -0.26 15.22 14.23
N ALA A 62 0.72 15.28 13.35
CA ALA A 62 0.87 16.41 12.43
C ALA A 62 -0.07 16.32 11.21
N PHE A 63 -0.28 15.12 10.68
CA PHE A 63 -1.19 14.91 9.55
C PHE A 63 -2.65 14.77 9.96
N LEU A 64 -2.92 14.29 11.17
CA LEU A 64 -4.26 14.04 11.71
C LEU A 64 -4.54 14.98 12.89
N ASP A 65 -4.34 16.25 12.68
CA ASP A 65 -4.32 17.29 13.72
C ASP A 65 -5.69 17.58 14.36
N ASP A 66 -6.76 17.02 13.83
CA ASP A 66 -8.08 17.01 14.45
C ASP A 66 -8.33 15.79 15.37
N PHE A 67 -7.37 14.85 15.48
CA PHE A 67 -7.38 13.77 16.46
C PHE A 67 -6.74 14.25 17.78
N THR A 68 -7.26 13.78 18.92
CA THR A 68 -6.59 14.01 20.21
C THR A 68 -5.42 13.05 20.40
N GLU A 69 -4.56 13.34 21.38
CA GLU A 69 -3.45 12.44 21.71
C GLU A 69 -3.95 11.05 22.12
N GLU A 70 -5.02 10.99 22.93
CA GLU A 70 -5.61 9.73 23.39
C GLU A 70 -6.21 8.93 22.23
N GLU A 71 -6.83 9.60 21.26
CA GLU A 71 -7.37 8.96 20.07
C GLU A 71 -6.24 8.36 19.20
N LEU A 72 -5.14 9.08 19.03
CA LEU A 72 -3.98 8.58 18.28
C LEU A 72 -3.28 7.46 19.04
N ASP A 73 -3.08 7.58 20.34
CA ASP A 73 -2.50 6.51 21.16
C ASP A 73 -3.34 5.24 21.08
N TYR A 74 -4.67 5.35 21.13
CA TYR A 74 -5.58 4.22 20.93
C TYR A 74 -5.37 3.58 19.55
N CYS A 75 -5.35 4.37 18.47
CA CYS A 75 -5.18 3.85 17.11
C CYS A 75 -3.80 3.16 16.94
N ILE A 76 -2.73 3.78 17.42
CA ILE A 76 -1.36 3.31 17.27
C ILE A 76 -1.13 2.02 18.07
N THR A 77 -1.56 2.00 19.34
CA THR A 77 -1.34 0.85 20.22
C THR A 77 -2.09 -0.39 19.73
N ASN A 78 -3.30 -0.22 19.19
CA ASN A 78 -4.06 -1.35 18.66
C ASN A 78 -3.61 -1.80 17.26
N ALA A 79 -2.87 -0.96 16.54
CA ALA A 79 -2.38 -1.26 15.20
C ALA A 79 -1.00 -1.95 15.20
N TYR A 80 -0.06 -1.40 15.96
CA TYR A 80 1.35 -1.79 15.94
C TYR A 80 1.73 -2.49 17.23
N ASP A 81 1.24 -3.69 17.41
CA ASP A 81 1.40 -4.57 18.58
C ASP A 81 2.08 -5.89 18.19
N ASP A 82 1.80 -6.96 18.91
CA ASP A 82 2.31 -8.32 18.69
C ASP A 82 1.78 -9.02 17.42
N LYS A 83 0.92 -8.36 16.64
CA LYS A 83 0.59 -8.78 15.27
C LYS A 83 1.79 -8.68 14.32
N PHE A 84 2.80 -7.88 14.69
CA PHE A 84 4.08 -7.82 13.98
C PHE A 84 5.09 -8.74 14.66
N ASP A 85 5.78 -9.56 13.89
CA ASP A 85 6.71 -10.57 14.40
C ASP A 85 8.05 -10.01 14.91
N THR A 86 8.23 -8.69 14.83
CA THR A 86 9.38 -7.94 15.37
C THR A 86 8.95 -6.67 16.07
N ALA A 87 9.58 -6.38 17.21
CA ALA A 87 9.36 -5.13 17.95
C ALA A 87 9.76 -3.87 17.17
N ALA A 88 10.62 -4.01 16.18
CA ALA A 88 11.02 -2.90 15.30
C ALA A 88 9.93 -2.54 14.28
N ILE A 89 8.89 -3.37 14.10
CA ILE A 89 7.78 -3.20 13.15
C ILE A 89 8.24 -3.12 11.68
N ALA A 90 9.17 -2.23 11.36
CA ALA A 90 9.75 -1.99 10.04
C ALA A 90 11.28 -1.83 10.12
N PRO A 91 12.03 -2.93 10.33
CA PRO A 91 13.47 -2.87 10.47
C PRO A 91 14.16 -2.54 9.14
N VAL A 92 15.32 -1.87 9.26
CA VAL A 92 16.25 -1.65 8.14
C VAL A 92 17.38 -2.68 8.20
N VAL A 93 17.54 -3.45 7.14
CA VAL A 93 18.59 -4.46 6.99
C VAL A 93 19.64 -3.96 6.02
N LYS A 94 20.91 -3.98 6.43
CA LYS A 94 22.03 -3.59 5.57
C LYS A 94 22.41 -4.74 4.65
N LEU A 95 22.42 -4.50 3.35
CA LEU A 95 23.01 -5.35 2.33
C LEU A 95 24.31 -4.74 1.82
N LYS A 96 25.00 -5.41 0.91
CA LYS A 96 26.32 -4.97 0.41
C LYS A 96 26.27 -3.60 -0.25
N ASN A 97 25.27 -3.34 -1.10
CA ASN A 97 25.17 -2.14 -1.93
C ASN A 97 24.07 -1.17 -1.49
N HIS A 98 23.10 -1.62 -0.72
CA HIS A 98 21.91 -0.84 -0.31
C HIS A 98 21.38 -1.32 1.04
N TYR A 99 20.26 -0.73 1.47
CA TYR A 99 19.53 -1.12 2.67
C TYR A 99 18.12 -1.56 2.27
N ASN A 100 17.61 -2.64 2.84
CA ASN A 100 16.21 -3.04 2.69
C ASN A 100 15.41 -2.58 3.91
N LEU A 101 14.34 -1.80 3.69
CA LEU A 101 13.33 -1.49 4.69
C LEU A 101 12.27 -2.58 4.63
N GLU A 102 12.30 -3.50 5.58
CA GLU A 102 11.39 -4.64 5.62
C GLU A 102 10.01 -4.21 6.13
N LEU A 103 9.04 -4.16 5.23
CA LEU A 103 7.66 -3.74 5.51
C LEU A 103 6.67 -4.92 5.63
N PHE A 104 7.19 -6.13 5.82
CA PHE A 104 6.42 -7.37 5.70
C PHE A 104 6.35 -8.19 7.00
N HIS A 105 6.57 -7.58 8.13
CA HIS A 105 6.53 -8.23 9.45
C HIS A 105 5.13 -8.32 10.07
N GLY A 106 4.11 -7.80 9.38
CA GLY A 106 2.71 -7.85 9.84
C GLY A 106 2.00 -9.17 9.49
N SER A 107 0.74 -9.26 9.90
CA SER A 107 -0.10 -10.46 9.84
C SER A 107 -0.27 -11.09 8.46
N THR A 108 -0.01 -10.35 7.38
CA THR A 108 -0.16 -10.88 6.01
C THR A 108 1.14 -10.87 5.22
N ILE A 109 2.24 -10.57 5.91
CA ILE A 109 3.60 -10.56 5.37
C ILE A 109 3.78 -9.68 4.12
N ALA A 110 3.09 -8.53 4.09
CA ALA A 110 3.20 -7.52 3.04
C ALA A 110 3.03 -6.10 3.62
N PHE A 111 3.63 -5.10 2.95
CA PHE A 111 3.63 -3.70 3.39
C PHE A 111 2.23 -3.10 3.62
N LYS A 112 1.20 -3.70 3.03
CA LYS A 112 -0.18 -3.25 3.18
C LYS A 112 -0.64 -3.31 4.63
N ASP A 113 -0.07 -4.21 5.43
CA ASP A 113 -0.32 -4.31 6.87
C ASP A 113 0.04 -3.01 7.61
N MET A 114 1.08 -2.30 7.17
CA MET A 114 1.53 -1.05 7.80
C MET A 114 0.43 0.01 7.88
N ALA A 115 -0.46 0.04 6.89
CA ALA A 115 -1.57 0.99 6.86
C ALA A 115 -2.93 0.33 7.16
N LEU A 116 -3.12 -0.94 6.81
CA LEU A 116 -4.39 -1.63 7.04
C LEU A 116 -4.57 -2.10 8.48
N SER A 117 -3.51 -2.23 9.27
CA SER A 117 -3.62 -2.49 10.71
C SER A 117 -4.16 -1.28 11.49
N ILE A 118 -3.86 -0.06 11.06
CA ILE A 118 -4.32 1.16 11.75
C ILE A 118 -5.62 1.73 11.18
N LEU A 119 -5.91 1.50 9.89
CA LEU A 119 -7.09 2.08 9.23
C LEU A 119 -8.42 1.81 9.94
N PRO A 120 -8.71 0.61 10.47
CA PRO A 120 -9.97 0.35 11.18
C PRO A 120 -10.18 1.28 12.38
N TYR A 121 -9.13 1.50 13.13
CA TYR A 121 -9.16 2.37 14.32
C TYR A 121 -9.28 3.84 13.93
N LEU A 122 -8.58 4.27 12.86
CA LEU A 122 -8.74 5.62 12.32
C LEU A 122 -10.16 5.85 11.79
N LEU A 123 -10.77 4.87 11.11
CA LEU A 123 -12.13 4.96 10.59
C LEU A 123 -13.16 5.03 11.69
N THR A 124 -13.10 4.14 12.69
CA THR A 124 -14.06 4.12 13.79
C THR A 124 -13.94 5.35 14.68
N THR A 125 -12.73 5.83 14.92
CA THR A 125 -12.49 7.11 15.62
C THR A 125 -13.03 8.28 14.82
N SER A 126 -12.79 8.32 13.51
CA SER A 126 -13.34 9.35 12.60
C SER A 126 -14.86 9.37 12.61
N ALA A 127 -15.50 8.20 12.53
CA ALA A 127 -16.95 8.08 12.59
C ALA A 127 -17.50 8.65 13.90
N LYS A 128 -16.92 8.27 15.04
CA LYS A 128 -17.28 8.78 16.36
C LYS A 128 -17.13 10.31 16.44
N LYS A 129 -16.04 10.87 15.92
CA LYS A 129 -15.79 12.33 15.88
C LYS A 129 -16.82 13.07 15.06
N GLN A 130 -17.29 12.46 13.97
CA GLN A 130 -18.29 13.06 13.07
C GLN A 130 -19.73 12.75 13.49
N GLY A 131 -19.94 12.12 14.66
CA GLY A 131 -21.28 11.75 15.15
C GLY A 131 -21.98 10.71 14.30
N VAL A 132 -21.22 9.83 13.63
CA VAL A 132 -21.75 8.73 12.81
C VAL A 132 -21.75 7.45 13.64
N ASP A 133 -22.96 6.98 13.97
CA ASP A 133 -23.17 5.77 14.78
C ASP A 133 -23.43 4.51 13.92
N ASN A 134 -23.34 4.64 12.59
CA ASN A 134 -23.56 3.52 11.68
C ASN A 134 -22.40 2.52 11.75
N LYS A 135 -22.73 1.22 11.62
CA LYS A 135 -21.73 0.18 11.36
C LYS A 135 -21.04 0.47 10.02
N ILE A 136 -19.73 0.46 10.02
CA ILE A 136 -18.93 0.68 8.80
C ILE A 136 -18.68 -0.66 8.13
N VAL A 137 -19.16 -0.82 6.90
CA VAL A 137 -18.94 -2.01 6.09
C VAL A 137 -17.89 -1.73 5.04
N ILE A 138 -16.77 -2.43 5.13
CA ILE A 138 -15.75 -2.42 4.09
C ILE A 138 -16.15 -3.44 3.02
N LEU A 139 -16.36 -2.95 1.83
CA LEU A 139 -16.64 -3.78 0.66
C LEU A 139 -15.47 -3.67 -0.33
N THR A 140 -14.88 -4.79 -0.70
CA THR A 140 -13.72 -4.78 -1.61
C THR A 140 -13.67 -6.00 -2.51
N ALA A 141 -13.18 -5.80 -3.73
CA ALA A 141 -12.70 -6.86 -4.59
C ALA A 141 -11.18 -6.94 -4.52
N THR A 142 -10.62 -8.13 -4.55
CA THR A 142 -9.18 -8.34 -4.46
C THR A 142 -8.67 -9.37 -5.46
N SER A 143 -7.46 -9.13 -5.96
CA SER A 143 -6.65 -10.14 -6.65
C SER A 143 -5.69 -10.91 -5.71
N GLY A 144 -5.89 -10.76 -4.38
CA GLY A 144 -5.12 -11.48 -3.35
C GLY A 144 -4.74 -10.62 -2.15
N ASP A 145 -3.68 -9.83 -2.23
CA ASP A 145 -3.03 -9.21 -1.08
C ASP A 145 -3.84 -8.16 -0.32
N THR A 146 -4.50 -7.25 -1.04
CA THR A 146 -5.21 -6.12 -0.39
C THR A 146 -6.39 -6.61 0.43
N GLY A 147 -7.18 -7.55 -0.12
CA GLY A 147 -8.32 -8.11 0.59
C GLY A 147 -7.89 -8.86 1.85
N LYS A 148 -6.84 -9.67 1.76
CA LYS A 148 -6.31 -10.38 2.93
C LYS A 148 -5.81 -9.41 4.01
N ALA A 149 -5.03 -8.40 3.65
CA ALA A 149 -4.52 -7.42 4.61
C ALA A 149 -5.65 -6.59 5.25
N ALA A 150 -6.68 -6.23 4.45
CA ALA A 150 -7.87 -5.56 4.98
C ALA A 150 -8.62 -6.45 5.97
N MET A 151 -8.86 -7.72 5.63
CA MET A 151 -9.52 -8.65 6.55
C MET A 151 -8.76 -8.82 7.86
N ALA A 152 -7.45 -9.01 7.81
CA ALA A 152 -6.63 -9.15 9.00
C ALA A 152 -6.67 -7.88 9.88
N GLY A 153 -6.65 -6.70 9.26
CA GLY A 153 -6.73 -5.42 9.98
C GLY A 153 -8.10 -5.14 10.60
N PHE A 154 -9.19 -5.51 9.91
CA PHE A 154 -10.56 -5.27 10.38
C PHE A 154 -11.13 -6.40 11.24
N ALA A 155 -10.45 -7.56 11.35
CA ALA A 155 -10.94 -8.70 12.12
C ALA A 155 -11.23 -8.31 13.57
N ASP A 156 -12.47 -8.57 13.99
CA ASP A 156 -12.97 -8.31 15.35
C ASP A 156 -12.88 -6.85 15.84
N VAL A 157 -12.68 -5.88 14.92
CA VAL A 157 -12.74 -4.45 15.28
C VAL A 157 -14.19 -4.03 15.47
N PRO A 158 -14.58 -3.55 16.67
CA PRO A 158 -15.97 -3.18 16.95
C PRO A 158 -16.50 -2.09 16.03
N GLY A 159 -17.75 -2.21 15.61
CA GLY A 159 -18.41 -1.23 14.74
C GLY A 159 -18.06 -1.36 13.25
N THR A 160 -17.31 -2.40 12.90
CA THR A 160 -16.94 -2.68 11.51
C THR A 160 -17.45 -4.04 11.01
N GLU A 161 -17.60 -4.17 9.71
CA GLU A 161 -17.82 -5.41 8.98
C GLU A 161 -16.96 -5.37 7.72
N ILE A 162 -16.42 -6.50 7.27
CA ILE A 162 -15.67 -6.55 6.02
C ILE A 162 -16.14 -7.71 5.15
N ILE A 163 -16.42 -7.40 3.89
CA ILE A 163 -16.82 -8.35 2.85
C ILE A 163 -15.83 -8.24 1.69
N VAL A 164 -15.18 -9.36 1.41
CA VAL A 164 -14.13 -9.46 0.37
C VAL A 164 -14.58 -10.41 -0.72
N PHE A 165 -14.57 -9.93 -1.95
CA PHE A 165 -14.78 -10.73 -3.15
C PHE A 165 -13.45 -11.05 -3.83
N TYR A 166 -13.28 -12.30 -4.28
CA TYR A 166 -12.13 -12.69 -5.08
C TYR A 166 -12.55 -13.66 -6.19
N PRO A 167 -11.85 -13.67 -7.35
CA PRO A 167 -12.10 -14.64 -8.41
C PRO A 167 -11.63 -16.03 -7.98
N LYS A 168 -12.52 -17.02 -8.05
CA LYS A 168 -12.32 -18.40 -7.54
C LYS A 168 -11.01 -19.05 -7.99
N ASP A 169 -10.61 -18.83 -9.24
CA ASP A 169 -9.40 -19.41 -9.82
C ASP A 169 -8.35 -18.34 -10.19
N GLY A 170 -8.48 -17.14 -9.63
CA GLY A 170 -7.67 -15.97 -10.00
C GLY A 170 -6.60 -15.56 -8.97
N VAL A 171 -6.35 -16.38 -7.94
CA VAL A 171 -5.37 -16.11 -6.88
C VAL A 171 -4.50 -17.34 -6.63
N SER A 172 -3.29 -17.17 -6.05
CA SER A 172 -2.46 -18.31 -5.68
C SER A 172 -3.10 -19.13 -4.54
N LYS A 173 -2.67 -20.37 -4.37
CA LYS A 173 -3.19 -21.25 -3.32
C LYS A 173 -2.95 -20.69 -1.91
N ILE A 174 -1.78 -20.11 -1.68
CA ILE A 174 -1.45 -19.43 -0.41
C ILE A 174 -2.40 -18.24 -0.20
N GLN A 175 -2.61 -17.38 -1.19
CA GLN A 175 -3.51 -16.24 -1.08
C GLN A 175 -4.96 -16.68 -0.84
N GLU A 176 -5.44 -17.69 -1.55
CA GLU A 176 -6.79 -18.25 -1.34
C GLU A 176 -6.96 -18.74 0.10
N LEU A 177 -6.04 -19.57 0.58
CA LEU A 177 -6.09 -20.10 1.93
C LEU A 177 -5.96 -19.01 2.99
N GLN A 178 -5.06 -18.04 2.80
CA GLN A 178 -4.98 -16.89 3.70
C GLN A 178 -6.32 -16.15 3.84
N MET A 179 -7.12 -16.07 2.78
CA MET A 179 -8.46 -15.45 2.83
C MET A 179 -9.49 -16.39 3.42
N THR A 180 -9.58 -17.61 2.91
CA THR A 180 -10.67 -18.54 3.26
C THR A 180 -10.55 -19.14 4.65
N THR A 181 -9.38 -19.08 5.27
CA THR A 181 -9.14 -19.51 6.67
C THR A 181 -9.19 -18.34 7.67
N GLN A 182 -9.36 -17.08 7.19
CA GLN A 182 -9.37 -15.89 8.05
C GLN A 182 -10.39 -16.03 9.18
N THR A 183 -9.96 -15.74 10.39
CA THR A 183 -10.81 -15.64 11.59
C THR A 183 -11.39 -14.24 11.73
N GLY A 184 -12.34 -14.08 12.63
CA GLY A 184 -13.04 -12.83 12.93
C GLY A 184 -14.54 -12.96 12.70
N ALA A 185 -15.34 -12.56 13.69
CA ALA A 185 -16.79 -12.67 13.62
C ALA A 185 -17.43 -11.72 12.60
N ASN A 186 -16.71 -10.65 12.23
CA ASN A 186 -17.11 -9.60 11.31
C ASN A 186 -16.45 -9.70 9.93
N THR A 187 -15.84 -10.85 9.60
CA THR A 187 -15.13 -11.05 8.31
C THR A 187 -15.88 -12.02 7.41
N HIS A 188 -16.09 -11.65 6.15
CA HIS A 188 -16.77 -12.46 5.15
C HIS A 188 -15.97 -12.49 3.85
N VAL A 189 -15.77 -13.70 3.32
CA VAL A 189 -15.05 -13.93 2.07
C VAL A 189 -15.94 -14.68 1.10
N ILE A 190 -16.04 -14.18 -0.09
CA ILE A 190 -16.93 -14.71 -1.12
C ILE A 190 -16.12 -14.89 -2.41
N ALA A 191 -16.00 -16.13 -2.85
CA ALA A 191 -15.48 -16.44 -4.18
C ALA A 191 -16.54 -16.12 -5.23
N ILE A 192 -16.12 -15.57 -6.36
CA ILE A 192 -17.02 -15.35 -7.49
C ILE A 192 -16.68 -16.27 -8.66
N ASP A 193 -17.72 -16.75 -9.33
CA ASP A 193 -17.63 -17.38 -10.65
C ASP A 193 -17.53 -16.24 -11.69
N GLY A 194 -16.30 -15.74 -11.89
CA GLY A 194 -15.97 -14.60 -12.74
C GLY A 194 -14.52 -14.20 -12.56
N ASN A 195 -14.13 -13.13 -13.21
CA ASN A 195 -12.78 -12.59 -13.10
C ASN A 195 -12.69 -11.40 -12.13
N PHE A 196 -11.50 -10.86 -11.92
CA PHE A 196 -11.28 -9.73 -11.02
C PHE A 196 -12.00 -8.45 -11.47
N ASP A 197 -12.11 -8.21 -12.79
CA ASP A 197 -12.78 -7.02 -13.32
C ASP A 197 -14.28 -7.09 -13.09
N ASP A 198 -14.89 -8.28 -13.16
CA ASP A 198 -16.29 -8.52 -12.80
C ASP A 198 -16.54 -8.15 -11.34
N ALA A 199 -15.69 -8.67 -10.42
CA ALA A 199 -15.78 -8.37 -9.00
C ALA A 199 -15.65 -6.86 -8.72
N GLN A 200 -14.67 -6.20 -9.34
CA GLN A 200 -14.41 -4.78 -9.14
C GLN A 200 -15.55 -3.91 -9.70
N THR A 201 -16.11 -4.30 -10.84
CA THR A 201 -17.21 -3.60 -11.47
C THR A 201 -18.46 -3.64 -10.60
N ASP A 202 -18.81 -4.83 -10.07
CA ASP A 202 -19.96 -4.98 -9.20
C ASP A 202 -19.80 -4.29 -7.84
N VAL A 203 -18.59 -4.32 -7.25
CA VAL A 203 -18.32 -3.54 -6.04
C VAL A 203 -18.53 -2.05 -6.30
N LYS A 204 -18.01 -1.50 -7.41
CA LYS A 204 -18.25 -0.10 -7.80
C LYS A 204 -19.73 0.20 -8.03
N ARG A 205 -20.48 -0.73 -8.65
CA ARG A 205 -21.91 -0.59 -8.87
C ARG A 205 -22.64 -0.48 -7.53
N MET A 206 -22.37 -1.36 -6.57
CA MET A 206 -22.96 -1.33 -5.23
C MET A 206 -22.66 -0.04 -4.47
N PHE A 207 -21.45 0.51 -4.58
CA PHE A 207 -21.11 1.82 -3.97
C PHE A 207 -21.94 2.98 -4.54
N ASN A 208 -22.32 2.90 -5.82
CA ASN A 208 -23.07 3.94 -6.53
C ASN A 208 -24.60 3.70 -6.50
N ASP A 209 -25.06 2.58 -5.99
CA ASP A 209 -26.47 2.23 -5.90
C ASP A 209 -27.14 3.02 -4.77
N VAL A 210 -28.02 3.95 -5.16
CA VAL A 210 -28.73 4.85 -4.22
C VAL A 210 -29.71 4.07 -3.36
N ASP A 211 -30.48 3.14 -3.96
CA ASP A 211 -31.49 2.36 -3.25
C ASP A 211 -30.84 1.44 -2.21
N LEU A 212 -29.72 0.80 -2.56
CA LEU A 212 -28.94 -0.01 -1.63
C LEU A 212 -28.36 0.85 -0.49
N ARG A 213 -27.88 2.04 -0.80
CA ARG A 213 -27.36 2.97 0.22
C ARG A 213 -28.46 3.40 1.21
N GLU A 214 -29.63 3.77 0.72
CA GLU A 214 -30.77 4.14 1.58
C GLU A 214 -31.21 2.96 2.45
N LYS A 215 -31.24 1.76 1.89
CA LYS A 215 -31.56 0.52 2.60
C LYS A 215 -30.57 0.26 3.73
N LEU A 216 -29.26 0.38 3.46
CA LEU A 216 -28.20 0.21 4.46
C LEU A 216 -28.32 1.26 5.59
N LEU A 217 -28.51 2.53 5.24
CA LEU A 217 -28.69 3.61 6.23
C LEU A 217 -29.91 3.38 7.13
N ALA A 218 -31.01 2.87 6.59
CA ALA A 218 -32.19 2.49 7.38
C ALA A 218 -31.90 1.38 8.42
N HIS A 219 -30.84 0.59 8.19
CA HIS A 219 -30.35 -0.45 9.11
C HIS A 219 -29.08 -0.03 9.87
N HIS A 220 -28.84 1.28 10.04
CA HIS A 220 -27.67 1.84 10.73
C HIS A 220 -26.34 1.27 10.20
N THR A 221 -26.24 1.13 8.90
CA THR A 221 -25.07 0.57 8.20
C THR A 221 -24.67 1.47 7.04
N GLN A 222 -23.38 1.59 6.76
CA GLN A 222 -22.88 2.33 5.61
C GLN A 222 -21.63 1.70 5.02
N PHE A 223 -21.48 1.78 3.70
CA PHE A 223 -20.25 1.38 3.05
C PHE A 223 -19.11 2.38 3.29
N SER A 224 -17.91 1.85 3.39
CA SER A 224 -16.66 2.60 3.31
C SER A 224 -15.61 1.79 2.53
N SER A 225 -14.54 2.44 2.14
CA SER A 225 -13.49 1.84 1.30
C SER A 225 -12.16 1.78 2.05
N ALA A 226 -11.55 0.59 2.03
CA ALA A 226 -10.18 0.37 2.45
C ALA A 226 -9.16 0.47 1.29
N ASN A 227 -9.52 1.06 0.16
CA ASN A 227 -8.64 1.21 -0.99
C ASN A 227 -7.46 2.14 -0.72
N SER A 228 -6.38 2.01 -1.52
CA SER A 228 -5.17 2.84 -1.38
C SER A 228 -5.40 4.34 -1.58
N MET A 229 -6.56 4.73 -2.13
CA MET A 229 -6.96 6.11 -2.32
C MET A 229 -7.39 6.81 -1.02
N ASN A 230 -7.81 6.05 0.01
CA ASN A 230 -8.14 6.62 1.31
C ASN A 230 -6.89 7.22 1.95
N VAL A 231 -6.98 8.47 2.42
CA VAL A 231 -5.86 9.17 3.08
C VAL A 231 -5.42 8.46 4.37
N GLY A 232 -6.35 7.77 5.04
CA GLY A 232 -6.05 6.90 6.19
C GLY A 232 -5.17 5.68 5.87
N ARG A 233 -4.98 5.37 4.57
CA ARG A 233 -3.98 4.40 4.12
C ARG A 233 -2.68 5.05 3.66
N LEU A 234 -2.72 6.31 3.24
CA LEU A 234 -1.54 7.02 2.75
C LEU A 234 -0.68 7.54 3.90
N VAL A 235 -1.29 8.26 4.84
CA VAL A 235 -0.57 8.95 5.91
C VAL A 235 0.23 8.01 6.82
N PRO A 236 -0.27 6.84 7.24
CA PRO A 236 0.52 5.90 8.04
C PRO A 236 1.80 5.41 7.36
N GLN A 237 1.87 5.48 6.03
CA GLN A 237 3.06 5.07 5.29
C GLN A 237 4.20 6.11 5.38
N VAL A 238 3.92 7.35 5.74
CA VAL A 238 4.96 8.36 5.98
C VAL A 238 5.85 7.97 7.16
N VAL A 239 5.26 7.30 8.16
CA VAL A 239 5.93 6.92 9.40
C VAL A 239 7.16 6.07 9.16
N TYR A 240 7.07 5.03 8.34
CA TYR A 240 8.18 4.11 8.16
C TYR A 240 9.36 4.72 7.38
N TYR A 241 9.16 5.77 6.60
CA TYR A 241 10.26 6.52 5.97
C TYR A 241 11.03 7.38 6.97
N VAL A 242 10.31 8.05 7.88
CA VAL A 242 10.92 8.77 9.01
C VAL A 242 11.69 7.80 9.91
N TYR A 243 11.06 6.67 10.24
CA TYR A 243 11.67 5.64 11.09
C TYR A 243 12.89 4.97 10.43
N ALA A 244 12.85 4.71 9.12
CA ALA A 244 13.99 4.16 8.38
C ALA A 244 15.20 5.10 8.45
N TYR A 245 14.99 6.40 8.25
CA TYR A 245 16.07 7.38 8.36
C TYR A 245 16.66 7.40 9.79
N ALA A 246 15.82 7.39 10.81
CA ALA A 246 16.24 7.32 12.20
C ALA A 246 17.08 6.07 12.50
N GLN A 247 16.70 4.90 11.97
CA GLN A 247 17.46 3.66 12.12
C GLN A 247 18.85 3.74 11.45
N LEU A 248 18.96 4.36 10.28
CA LEU A 248 20.27 4.56 9.62
C LEU A 248 21.20 5.45 10.45
N VAL A 249 20.66 6.53 11.06
CA VAL A 249 21.41 7.38 11.99
C VAL A 249 21.84 6.58 13.23
N LYS A 250 20.92 5.80 13.82
CA LYS A 250 21.20 4.94 14.98
C LYS A 250 22.34 3.96 14.72
N ALA A 251 22.33 3.33 13.56
CA ALA A 251 23.33 2.35 13.15
C ALA A 251 24.69 2.99 12.75
N GLY A 252 24.76 4.33 12.69
CA GLY A 252 25.95 5.04 12.25
C GLY A 252 26.26 4.87 10.75
N HIS A 253 25.26 4.52 9.96
CA HIS A 253 25.39 4.38 8.50
C HIS A 253 25.36 5.73 7.79
N ILE A 254 24.71 6.71 8.39
CA ILE A 254 24.65 8.11 7.96
C ILE A 254 24.74 9.01 9.20
N GLN A 255 25.06 10.29 8.98
CA GLN A 255 24.89 11.34 9.97
C GLN A 255 23.56 12.06 9.78
N ASN A 256 23.04 12.68 10.84
CA ASN A 256 21.85 13.52 10.73
C ASN A 256 22.09 14.66 9.72
N GLY A 257 21.21 14.77 8.74
CA GLY A 257 21.31 15.71 7.62
C GLY A 257 21.90 15.13 6.32
N ASP A 258 22.50 13.94 6.36
CA ASP A 258 22.95 13.27 5.15
C ASP A 258 21.76 12.86 4.28
N LYS A 259 21.89 13.02 2.97
CA LYS A 259 20.85 12.60 2.03
C LYS A 259 20.77 11.08 1.90
N VAL A 260 19.55 10.59 1.79
CA VAL A 260 19.23 9.18 1.51
C VAL A 260 18.30 9.10 0.31
N ASN A 261 18.58 8.19 -0.62
CA ASN A 261 17.65 7.87 -1.69
C ASN A 261 16.68 6.76 -1.24
N PHE A 262 15.46 6.79 -1.75
CA PHE A 262 14.52 5.69 -1.56
C PHE A 262 14.11 5.11 -2.91
N THR A 263 14.28 3.80 -3.09
CA THR A 263 13.76 3.06 -4.24
C THR A 263 12.51 2.31 -3.83
N VAL A 264 11.43 2.49 -4.57
CA VAL A 264 10.13 1.99 -4.18
C VAL A 264 9.50 1.20 -5.32
N PRO A 265 9.22 -0.11 -5.13
CA PRO A 265 8.43 -0.87 -6.10
C PRO A 265 7.02 -0.27 -6.15
N THR A 266 6.63 0.22 -7.32
CA THR A 266 5.51 1.14 -7.45
C THR A 266 4.42 0.62 -8.38
N GLY A 267 3.20 0.49 -7.85
CA GLY A 267 1.97 0.31 -8.61
C GLY A 267 1.07 1.53 -8.46
N ASN A 268 0.19 1.54 -7.45
CA ASN A 268 -0.78 2.62 -7.22
C ASN A 268 -0.19 3.92 -6.61
N PHE A 269 1.12 4.06 -6.59
CA PHE A 269 1.86 5.26 -6.18
C PHE A 269 1.73 5.70 -4.71
N GLY A 270 0.95 4.99 -3.89
CA GLY A 270 0.74 5.36 -2.48
C GLY A 270 2.03 5.34 -1.65
N ASN A 271 2.80 4.28 -1.79
CA ASN A 271 4.04 4.07 -1.03
C ASN A 271 5.10 5.15 -1.34
N ILE A 272 5.43 5.38 -2.61
CA ILE A 272 6.42 6.39 -2.99
C ILE A 272 5.92 7.83 -2.73
N LEU A 273 4.61 8.08 -2.81
CA LEU A 273 4.02 9.36 -2.42
C LEU A 273 4.18 9.62 -0.92
N ALA A 274 4.10 8.59 -0.08
CA ALA A 274 4.39 8.71 1.34
C ALA A 274 5.86 9.10 1.60
N ALA A 275 6.80 8.58 0.80
CA ALA A 275 8.20 9.02 0.84
C ALA A 275 8.35 10.50 0.42
N TYR A 276 7.57 10.96 -0.56
CA TYR A 276 7.49 12.36 -0.93
C TYR A 276 7.01 13.22 0.24
N TYR A 277 5.96 12.81 0.95
CA TYR A 277 5.49 13.52 2.14
C TYR A 277 6.52 13.48 3.29
N ALA A 278 7.23 12.38 3.47
CA ALA A 278 8.31 12.29 4.44
C ALA A 278 9.41 13.34 4.15
N ARG A 279 9.77 13.53 2.87
CA ARG A 279 10.67 14.62 2.47
C ARG A 279 10.08 16.00 2.78
N GLN A 280 8.80 16.21 2.49
CA GLN A 280 8.15 17.51 2.72
C GLN A 280 8.17 17.90 4.20
N ILE A 281 8.04 16.96 5.13
CA ILE A 281 8.12 17.21 6.56
C ILE A 281 9.54 17.25 7.11
N GLY A 282 10.58 17.08 6.27
CA GLY A 282 11.97 17.34 6.65
C GLY A 282 12.92 16.14 6.64
N VAL A 283 12.51 14.94 6.21
CA VAL A 283 13.46 13.83 5.99
C VAL A 283 14.42 14.23 4.86
N PRO A 284 15.74 14.11 5.06
CA PRO A 284 16.73 14.48 4.04
C PRO A 284 16.78 13.48 2.87
N VAL A 285 15.77 13.54 2.00
CA VAL A 285 15.67 12.69 0.81
C VAL A 285 16.48 13.29 -0.34
N GLY A 286 17.33 12.48 -0.96
CA GLY A 286 18.06 12.81 -2.18
C GLY A 286 17.20 12.59 -3.42
N LYS A 287 16.89 11.32 -3.73
CA LYS A 287 16.03 10.92 -4.85
C LYS A 287 14.97 9.93 -4.39
N LEU A 288 13.82 9.98 -5.07
CA LEU A 288 12.78 8.96 -5.02
C LEU A 288 12.80 8.19 -6.34
N ILE A 289 13.22 6.94 -6.29
CA ILE A 289 13.38 6.10 -7.47
C ILE A 289 12.15 5.22 -7.61
N CYS A 290 11.31 5.58 -8.59
CA CYS A 290 10.07 4.86 -8.92
C CYS A 290 10.41 3.62 -9.75
N ALA A 291 10.28 2.45 -9.17
CA ALA A 291 10.55 1.18 -9.85
C ALA A 291 9.26 0.57 -10.37
N SER A 292 9.22 0.25 -11.66
CA SER A 292 8.12 -0.45 -12.33
C SER A 292 8.56 -1.85 -12.76
N ASN A 293 7.60 -2.77 -12.87
CA ASN A 293 7.79 -4.00 -13.64
C ASN A 293 7.54 -3.74 -15.14
N GLU A 294 7.29 -4.77 -15.92
CA GLU A 294 7.03 -4.62 -17.37
C GLU A 294 5.77 -3.79 -17.69
N ASN A 295 4.89 -3.52 -16.72
CA ASN A 295 3.83 -2.51 -16.81
C ASN A 295 4.41 -1.13 -16.47
N ASN A 296 5.24 -0.61 -17.35
CA ASN A 296 6.15 0.51 -17.10
C ASN A 296 5.57 1.91 -17.38
N VAL A 297 4.25 2.08 -17.27
CA VAL A 297 3.57 3.36 -17.55
C VAL A 297 4.13 4.54 -16.74
N LEU A 298 4.52 4.30 -15.49
CA LEU A 298 5.13 5.34 -14.64
C LEU A 298 6.53 5.72 -15.12
N THR A 299 7.33 4.75 -15.56
CA THR A 299 8.67 5.01 -16.12
C THR A 299 8.58 5.93 -17.34
N ASP A 300 7.66 5.63 -18.26
CA ASP A 300 7.44 6.46 -19.44
C ASP A 300 6.90 7.86 -19.09
N PHE A 301 5.98 7.93 -18.10
CA PHE A 301 5.47 9.21 -17.61
C PHE A 301 6.58 10.11 -17.08
N PHE A 302 7.46 9.62 -16.22
CA PHE A 302 8.57 10.43 -15.70
C PHE A 302 9.60 10.79 -16.76
N ALA A 303 9.77 9.98 -17.80
CA ALA A 303 10.68 10.25 -18.88
C ALA A 303 10.15 11.27 -19.88
N THR A 304 8.83 11.30 -20.12
CA THR A 304 8.21 12.06 -21.22
C THR A 304 7.24 13.17 -20.78
N GLY A 305 6.76 13.12 -19.55
CA GLY A 305 5.65 13.93 -19.04
C GLY A 305 4.28 13.49 -19.58
N THR A 306 4.22 12.40 -20.36
CA THR A 306 2.97 11.89 -20.92
C THR A 306 2.60 10.58 -20.22
N TYR A 307 1.39 10.53 -19.67
CA TYR A 307 0.78 9.33 -19.14
C TYR A 307 -0.13 8.70 -20.18
N ASP A 308 0.19 7.48 -20.64
CA ASP A 308 -0.59 6.76 -21.64
C ASP A 308 -0.93 5.35 -21.14
N LYS A 309 -2.24 5.10 -20.86
CA LYS A 309 -2.75 3.79 -20.44
C LYS A 309 -3.12 2.85 -21.60
N LYS A 310 -3.03 3.33 -22.86
CA LYS A 310 -3.36 2.55 -24.06
C LYS A 310 -2.22 1.61 -24.45
N ARG A 311 -2.00 0.60 -23.62
CA ARG A 311 -0.96 -0.41 -23.79
C ARG A 311 -1.46 -1.77 -23.32
N ASP A 312 -0.79 -2.83 -23.74
CA ASP A 312 -1.12 -4.18 -23.30
C ASP A 312 -0.82 -4.34 -21.80
N PHE A 313 -1.78 -4.93 -21.09
CA PHE A 313 -1.58 -5.34 -19.71
C PHE A 313 -0.77 -6.62 -19.64
N LYS A 314 0.27 -6.65 -18.84
CA LYS A 314 1.13 -7.80 -18.62
C LYS A 314 0.91 -8.37 -17.22
N VAL A 315 0.68 -9.67 -17.14
CA VAL A 315 0.66 -10.41 -15.87
C VAL A 315 2.09 -10.80 -15.54
N THR A 316 2.58 -10.38 -14.39
CA THR A 316 3.98 -10.60 -13.97
C THR A 316 4.07 -11.37 -12.66
N THR A 317 5.29 -11.69 -12.23
CA THR A 317 5.55 -12.29 -10.93
C THR A 317 5.47 -11.31 -9.76
N SER A 318 5.33 -10.00 -10.04
CA SER A 318 5.14 -8.92 -9.06
C SER A 318 3.74 -8.27 -9.17
N PRO A 319 2.64 -9.01 -8.88
CA PRO A 319 1.29 -8.64 -9.25
C PRO A 319 0.76 -7.34 -8.62
N SER A 320 1.30 -6.92 -7.48
CA SER A 320 0.92 -5.63 -6.87
C SER A 320 1.37 -4.41 -7.67
N MET A 321 2.26 -4.60 -8.64
CA MET A 321 2.75 -3.57 -9.57
C MET A 321 2.11 -3.68 -10.96
N ASP A 322 1.26 -4.69 -11.20
CA ASP A 322 0.54 -4.88 -12.46
C ASP A 322 -0.61 -3.86 -12.56
N ILE A 323 -0.30 -2.68 -13.11
CA ILE A 323 -1.27 -1.59 -13.26
C ILE A 323 -1.11 -0.87 -14.61
N LEU A 324 -2.21 -0.36 -15.14
CA LEU A 324 -2.24 0.60 -16.25
C LEU A 324 -2.65 2.00 -15.78
N VAL A 325 -3.33 2.11 -14.63
CA VAL A 325 -3.71 3.38 -14.00
C VAL A 325 -3.20 3.40 -12.56
N SER A 326 -2.29 4.33 -12.30
CA SER A 326 -1.69 4.54 -10.99
C SER A 326 -2.49 5.58 -10.20
N SER A 327 -3.34 5.12 -9.28
CA SER A 327 -4.39 5.94 -8.69
C SER A 327 -3.89 7.13 -7.86
N ASN A 328 -2.85 6.95 -7.03
CA ASN A 328 -2.34 8.04 -6.18
C ASN A 328 -1.38 9.00 -6.89
N LEU A 329 -1.00 8.72 -8.15
CA LEU A 329 -0.23 9.66 -8.95
C LEU A 329 -0.98 10.98 -9.13
N GLU A 330 -2.31 10.96 -9.12
CA GLU A 330 -3.15 12.15 -9.17
C GLU A 330 -2.80 13.16 -8.06
N ARG A 331 -2.45 12.70 -6.86
CA ARG A 331 -2.00 13.59 -5.77
C ARG A 331 -0.67 14.27 -6.08
N LEU A 332 0.28 13.53 -6.66
CA LEU A 332 1.54 14.15 -7.09
C LEU A 332 1.30 15.17 -8.22
N ILE A 333 0.45 14.84 -9.20
CA ILE A 333 0.09 15.77 -10.28
C ILE A 333 -0.52 17.04 -9.73
N PHE A 334 -1.42 16.94 -8.77
CA PHE A 334 -2.01 18.09 -8.09
C PHE A 334 -0.92 18.99 -7.47
N HIS A 335 0.06 18.43 -6.77
CA HIS A 335 1.19 19.19 -6.23
C HIS A 335 2.10 19.78 -7.32
N LEU A 336 2.40 19.00 -8.37
CA LEU A 336 3.18 19.46 -9.53
C LEU A 336 2.55 20.64 -10.25
N LEU A 337 1.23 20.78 -10.20
CA LEU A 337 0.46 21.88 -10.77
C LEU A 337 0.20 23.03 -9.77
N GLY A 338 0.90 23.06 -8.63
CA GLY A 338 0.73 24.11 -7.61
C GLY A 338 -0.62 24.04 -6.90
N ASN A 339 -1.17 22.85 -6.73
CA ASN A 339 -2.48 22.57 -6.12
C ASN A 339 -3.68 23.12 -6.95
N ASP A 340 -3.54 23.15 -8.27
CA ASP A 340 -4.60 23.58 -9.21
C ASP A 340 -5.59 22.42 -9.46
N ALA A 341 -6.74 22.46 -8.78
CA ALA A 341 -7.77 21.42 -8.88
C ALA A 341 -8.42 21.36 -10.27
N ALA A 342 -8.60 22.51 -10.93
CA ALA A 342 -9.24 22.56 -12.24
C ALA A 342 -8.36 21.89 -13.32
N LYS A 343 -7.06 22.20 -13.32
CA LYS A 343 -6.11 21.54 -14.23
C LYS A 343 -5.95 20.06 -13.92
N THR A 344 -5.89 19.68 -12.64
CA THR A 344 -5.82 18.27 -12.25
C THR A 344 -7.04 17.51 -12.77
N LYS A 345 -8.24 18.07 -12.57
CA LYS A 345 -9.48 17.50 -13.10
C LYS A 345 -9.45 17.32 -14.61
N GLU A 346 -8.98 18.34 -15.35
CA GLU A 346 -8.87 18.28 -16.82
C GLU A 346 -7.98 17.10 -17.27
N LEU A 347 -6.82 16.89 -16.61
CA LEU A 347 -5.93 15.77 -16.93
C LEU A 347 -6.57 14.41 -16.59
N MET A 348 -7.27 14.30 -15.45
CA MET A 348 -7.93 13.06 -15.08
C MET A 348 -9.12 12.75 -15.99
N ASP A 349 -9.88 13.74 -16.41
CA ASP A 349 -10.95 13.58 -17.41
C ASP A 349 -10.38 13.16 -18.78
N ALA A 350 -9.22 13.70 -19.18
CA ALA A 350 -8.50 13.27 -20.39
C ALA A 350 -8.04 11.81 -20.29
N LEU A 351 -7.55 11.37 -19.13
CA LEU A 351 -7.17 9.97 -18.91
C LEU A 351 -8.37 9.02 -19.07
N VAL A 352 -9.55 9.44 -18.61
CA VAL A 352 -10.78 8.64 -18.76
C VAL A 352 -11.25 8.61 -20.20
N THR A 353 -11.31 9.77 -20.88
CA THR A 353 -11.94 9.92 -22.18
C THR A 353 -11.02 9.61 -23.37
N LYS A 354 -9.73 9.95 -23.27
CA LYS A 354 -8.73 9.78 -24.33
C LYS A 354 -7.75 8.64 -24.06
N GLY A 355 -7.65 8.19 -22.78
CA GLY A 355 -6.69 7.18 -22.32
C GLY A 355 -5.29 7.73 -22.08
N GLU A 356 -5.06 9.03 -22.24
CA GLU A 356 -3.77 9.68 -22.08
C GLU A 356 -3.91 11.15 -21.66
N TYR A 357 -2.85 11.70 -21.07
CA TYR A 357 -2.65 13.14 -20.88
C TYR A 357 -1.15 13.47 -20.91
N THR A 358 -0.84 14.74 -21.20
CA THR A 358 0.52 15.27 -21.09
C THR A 358 0.56 16.38 -20.07
N LEU A 359 1.48 16.28 -19.11
CA LEU A 359 1.68 17.25 -18.06
C LEU A 359 2.45 18.46 -18.58
N ALA A 360 1.82 19.63 -18.54
CA ALA A 360 2.45 20.89 -18.90
C ALA A 360 2.51 21.83 -17.70
N GLY A 361 3.63 22.57 -17.56
CA GLY A 361 3.79 23.57 -16.50
C GLY A 361 4.01 22.98 -15.11
N ALA A 362 4.56 21.76 -15.04
CA ALA A 362 4.89 21.10 -13.78
C ALA A 362 6.01 21.83 -13.03
N ASP A 363 5.93 21.77 -11.71
CA ASP A 363 7.03 22.18 -10.82
C ASP A 363 8.25 21.28 -11.05
N LYS A 364 9.34 21.89 -11.54
CA LYS A 364 10.57 21.17 -11.86
C LYS A 364 11.28 20.64 -10.63
N ASP A 365 11.26 21.36 -9.52
CA ASP A 365 11.96 20.96 -8.31
C ASP A 365 11.33 19.71 -7.71
N ILE A 366 9.99 19.59 -7.81
CA ILE A 366 9.28 18.37 -7.41
C ILE A 366 9.57 17.25 -8.42
N LEU A 367 9.51 17.53 -9.71
CA LEU A 367 9.71 16.51 -10.75
C LEU A 367 11.15 15.97 -10.71
N ASP A 368 12.14 16.84 -10.54
CA ASP A 368 13.56 16.48 -10.47
C ASP A 368 13.90 15.63 -9.21
N LEU A 369 13.03 15.59 -8.21
CA LEU A 369 13.17 14.68 -7.08
C LEU A 369 13.02 13.22 -7.50
N PHE A 370 12.23 12.95 -8.52
CA PHE A 370 11.93 11.59 -8.96
C PHE A 370 12.91 11.13 -10.04
N ALA A 371 13.32 9.87 -9.92
CA ALA A 371 13.91 9.07 -10.99
C ALA A 371 12.98 7.87 -11.23
N ALA A 372 13.02 7.29 -12.42
CA ALA A 372 12.19 6.13 -12.73
C ALA A 372 12.94 5.14 -13.63
N GLY A 373 12.58 3.87 -13.47
CA GLY A 373 13.07 2.76 -14.28
C GLY A 373 12.14 1.57 -14.18
N PHE A 374 12.39 0.56 -15.00
CA PHE A 374 11.65 -0.69 -14.93
C PHE A 374 12.60 -1.88 -15.10
N ALA A 375 12.18 -3.04 -14.65
CA ALA A 375 12.87 -4.30 -14.85
C ALA A 375 11.94 -5.33 -15.51
N THR A 376 12.51 -6.15 -16.37
CA THR A 376 11.86 -7.33 -16.94
C THR A 376 11.83 -8.49 -15.95
N GLU A 377 11.04 -9.52 -16.23
CA GLU A 377 11.00 -10.73 -15.41
C GLU A 377 12.39 -11.40 -15.29
N ASP A 378 13.14 -11.45 -16.39
CA ASP A 378 14.50 -12.02 -16.41
C ASP A 378 15.49 -11.21 -15.59
N GLU A 379 15.45 -9.88 -15.71
CA GLU A 379 16.29 -8.96 -14.91
C GLU A 379 15.93 -9.06 -13.42
N THR A 380 14.66 -9.15 -13.09
CA THR A 380 14.18 -9.35 -11.71
C THR A 380 14.69 -10.65 -11.11
N ALA A 381 14.55 -11.76 -11.84
CA ALA A 381 15.04 -13.06 -11.38
C ALA A 381 16.57 -13.09 -11.22
N ALA A 382 17.30 -12.50 -12.17
CA ALA A 382 18.76 -12.37 -12.09
C ALA A 382 19.20 -11.54 -10.87
N GLU A 383 18.46 -10.47 -10.55
CA GLU A 383 18.76 -9.60 -9.41
C GLU A 383 18.49 -10.31 -8.07
N ILE A 384 17.35 -10.98 -7.91
CA ILE A 384 17.06 -11.79 -6.70
C ILE A 384 18.20 -12.78 -6.46
N LYS A 385 18.65 -13.46 -7.54
CA LYS A 385 19.78 -14.39 -7.45
C LYS A 385 21.07 -13.68 -7.05
N ARG A 386 21.39 -12.54 -7.64
CA ARG A 386 22.60 -11.76 -7.31
C ARG A 386 22.61 -11.34 -5.84
N VAL A 387 21.49 -10.80 -5.36
CA VAL A 387 21.35 -10.38 -3.95
C VAL A 387 21.55 -11.57 -3.02
N TYR A 388 20.95 -12.73 -3.34
CA TYR A 388 21.18 -13.95 -2.54
C TYR A 388 22.64 -14.42 -2.57
N ASP A 389 23.27 -14.44 -3.73
CA ASP A 389 24.66 -14.91 -3.85
C ASP A 389 25.62 -14.04 -3.02
N GLU A 390 25.40 -12.72 -3.02
CA GLU A 390 26.23 -11.74 -2.33
C GLU A 390 25.94 -11.57 -0.84
N ASN A 391 24.68 -11.71 -0.42
CA ASN A 391 24.24 -11.35 0.94
C ASN A 391 23.60 -12.54 1.70
N LYS A 392 23.29 -13.64 1.03
CA LYS A 392 22.45 -14.72 1.56
C LYS A 392 21.05 -14.25 1.99
N TYR A 393 20.62 -13.14 1.43
CA TYR A 393 19.30 -12.53 1.62
C TYR A 393 18.43 -12.80 0.40
N ILE A 394 17.20 -13.21 0.62
CA ILE A 394 16.25 -13.51 -0.46
C ILE A 394 15.20 -12.41 -0.50
N GLU A 395 15.09 -11.74 -1.64
CA GLU A 395 14.05 -10.75 -1.91
C GLU A 395 12.81 -11.41 -2.52
N ASP A 396 11.63 -10.82 -2.25
CA ASP A 396 10.43 -11.12 -3.01
C ASP A 396 10.50 -10.47 -4.41
N PRO A 397 9.66 -10.87 -5.38
CA PRO A 397 9.76 -10.34 -6.74
C PRO A 397 9.54 -8.83 -6.85
N HIS A 398 8.71 -8.22 -5.99
CA HIS A 398 8.53 -6.76 -6.01
C HIS A 398 9.80 -6.03 -5.56
N THR A 399 10.42 -6.50 -4.49
CA THR A 399 11.71 -5.99 -4.02
C THR A 399 12.79 -6.22 -5.06
N GLY A 400 12.81 -7.39 -5.70
CA GLY A 400 13.73 -7.72 -6.79
C GLY A 400 13.63 -6.76 -7.98
N VAL A 401 12.42 -6.34 -8.37
CA VAL A 401 12.22 -5.27 -9.37
C VAL A 401 12.87 -3.96 -8.90
N ALA A 402 12.63 -3.56 -7.65
CA ALA A 402 13.18 -2.31 -7.12
C ALA A 402 14.71 -2.35 -7.02
N SER A 403 15.27 -3.50 -6.61
CA SER A 403 16.71 -3.74 -6.54
C SER A 403 17.37 -3.65 -7.91
N ALA A 404 16.78 -4.28 -8.94
CA ALA A 404 17.26 -4.22 -10.32
C ALA A 404 17.22 -2.79 -10.88
N VAL A 405 16.15 -2.05 -10.63
CA VAL A 405 16.02 -0.63 -11.04
C VAL A 405 17.03 0.24 -10.32
N TYR A 406 17.30 0.00 -9.05
CA TYR A 406 18.33 0.70 -8.29
C TYR A 406 19.73 0.48 -8.89
N GLU A 407 20.11 -0.76 -9.16
CA GLU A 407 21.41 -1.07 -9.77
C GLU A 407 21.54 -0.40 -11.16
N ALA A 408 20.50 -0.43 -11.99
CA ALA A 408 20.49 0.27 -13.28
C ALA A 408 20.59 1.81 -13.12
N TYR A 409 19.95 2.37 -12.09
CA TYR A 409 20.05 3.79 -11.76
C TYR A 409 21.49 4.18 -11.39
N VAL A 410 22.13 3.43 -10.50
CA VAL A 410 23.53 3.68 -10.10
C VAL A 410 24.48 3.58 -11.30
N GLN A 411 24.32 2.54 -12.13
CA GLN A 411 25.14 2.39 -13.35
C GLN A 411 24.99 3.55 -14.32
N LYS A 412 23.79 4.14 -14.41
CA LYS A 412 23.51 5.26 -15.33
C LYS A 412 23.98 6.60 -14.79
N THR A 413 23.88 6.83 -13.48
CA THR A 413 24.05 8.16 -12.87
C THR A 413 25.33 8.34 -12.08
N ASP A 414 25.99 7.24 -11.69
CA ASP A 414 27.11 7.20 -10.74
C ASP A 414 26.74 7.81 -9.37
N ASP A 415 25.46 7.76 -9.00
CA ASP A 415 24.95 8.25 -7.71
C ASP A 415 25.06 7.14 -6.65
N HIS A 416 26.02 7.31 -5.73
CA HIS A 416 26.29 6.40 -4.62
C HIS A 416 25.71 6.91 -3.28
N THR A 417 24.75 7.81 -3.31
CA THR A 417 24.02 8.23 -2.10
C THR A 417 23.43 7.00 -1.40
N PRO A 418 23.56 6.85 -0.08
CA PRO A 418 22.97 5.75 0.66
C PRO A 418 21.50 5.56 0.26
N THR A 419 21.16 4.35 -0.18
CA THR A 419 19.82 4.07 -0.73
C THR A 419 19.11 3.00 0.07
N VAL A 420 17.87 3.28 0.43
CA VAL A 420 16.93 2.35 1.07
C VAL A 420 15.93 1.87 0.03
N ILE A 421 15.80 0.57 -0.12
CA ILE A 421 14.78 -0.08 -0.94
C ILE A 421 13.61 -0.48 -0.04
N ALA A 422 12.40 -0.08 -0.42
CA ALA A 422 11.20 -0.53 0.28
C ALA A 422 10.93 -2.01 -0.06
N SER A 423 11.24 -2.90 0.88
CA SER A 423 11.00 -4.34 0.76
C SER A 423 9.56 -4.64 1.15
N THR A 424 8.70 -4.79 0.14
CA THR A 424 7.24 -4.68 0.29
C THR A 424 6.53 -5.99 0.60
N ALA A 425 7.19 -7.13 0.44
CA ALA A 425 6.64 -8.43 0.81
C ALA A 425 7.73 -9.40 1.27
N SER A 426 7.34 -10.37 2.09
CA SER A 426 8.19 -11.50 2.41
C SER A 426 8.34 -12.43 1.20
N PRO A 427 9.52 -13.02 0.96
CA PRO A 427 9.68 -14.05 -0.09
C PRO A 427 8.75 -15.25 0.11
N TYR A 428 8.32 -15.52 1.35
CA TYR A 428 7.33 -16.57 1.64
C TYR A 428 5.92 -16.30 1.12
N LYS A 429 5.64 -15.08 0.66
CA LYS A 429 4.37 -14.77 -0.03
C LYS A 429 4.38 -15.20 -1.49
N PHE A 430 5.55 -15.25 -2.09
CA PHE A 430 5.79 -15.67 -3.47
C PHE A 430 6.90 -16.73 -3.54
N PRO A 431 6.78 -17.84 -2.78
CA PRO A 431 7.90 -18.76 -2.54
C PRO A 431 8.39 -19.44 -3.80
N ARG A 432 7.49 -19.81 -4.74
CA ARG A 432 7.89 -20.45 -6.02
C ARG A 432 8.75 -19.51 -6.87
N VAL A 433 8.38 -18.24 -6.93
CA VAL A 433 9.15 -17.22 -7.68
C VAL A 433 10.52 -17.02 -7.04
N ALA A 434 10.56 -16.82 -5.72
CA ALA A 434 11.78 -16.61 -4.98
C ALA A 434 12.76 -17.80 -5.09
N ILE A 435 12.29 -19.01 -4.86
CA ILE A 435 13.13 -20.21 -4.95
C ILE A 435 13.60 -20.49 -6.39
N SER A 436 12.72 -20.28 -7.38
CA SER A 436 13.04 -20.44 -8.78
C SER A 436 14.11 -19.46 -9.24
N ALA A 437 14.00 -18.19 -8.83
CA ALA A 437 15.00 -17.16 -9.14
C ALA A 437 16.39 -17.52 -8.59
N VAL A 438 16.47 -17.99 -7.34
CA VAL A 438 17.75 -18.34 -6.70
C VAL A 438 18.34 -19.65 -7.24
N THR A 439 17.52 -20.68 -7.41
CA THR A 439 18.02 -22.05 -7.71
C THR A 439 17.93 -22.44 -9.17
N GLY A 440 17.16 -21.71 -9.99
CA GLY A 440 16.82 -22.07 -11.36
C GLY A 440 15.83 -23.24 -11.46
N LYS A 441 15.16 -23.63 -10.37
CA LYS A 441 14.23 -24.76 -10.31
C LYS A 441 12.91 -24.36 -9.70
N ASP A 442 11.82 -24.72 -10.37
CA ASP A 442 10.48 -24.61 -9.81
C ASP A 442 10.19 -25.79 -8.87
N SER A 443 9.69 -25.49 -7.67
CA SER A 443 9.28 -26.52 -6.71
C SER A 443 7.98 -27.25 -7.10
N GLY A 444 7.21 -26.68 -8.06
CA GLY A 444 5.97 -27.25 -8.57
C GLY A 444 4.73 -27.02 -7.71
N ASP A 445 4.91 -26.79 -6.41
CA ASP A 445 3.85 -26.54 -5.44
C ASP A 445 4.26 -25.42 -4.47
N ASP A 446 3.29 -24.60 -4.03
CA ASP A 446 3.55 -23.42 -3.18
C ASP A 446 4.09 -23.80 -1.80
N PHE A 447 3.52 -24.84 -1.14
CA PHE A 447 3.95 -25.26 0.20
C PHE A 447 5.29 -25.99 0.17
N LYS A 448 5.54 -26.76 -0.88
CA LYS A 448 6.88 -27.32 -1.10
C LYS A 448 7.90 -26.21 -1.32
N ALA A 449 7.56 -25.16 -2.04
CA ALA A 449 8.43 -24.00 -2.22
C ALA A 449 8.70 -23.25 -0.90
N VAL A 450 7.74 -23.20 0.02
CA VAL A 450 7.92 -22.67 1.38
C VAL A 450 8.98 -23.49 2.14
N GLU A 451 8.89 -24.82 2.08
CA GLU A 451 9.88 -25.70 2.71
C GLU A 451 11.27 -25.55 2.08
N ASP A 452 11.34 -25.56 0.74
CA ASP A 452 12.59 -25.39 -0.01
C ASP A 452 13.23 -24.04 0.33
N LEU A 453 12.43 -22.97 0.44
CA LEU A 453 12.88 -21.64 0.81
C LEU A 453 13.43 -21.58 2.25
N HIS A 454 12.75 -22.23 3.18
CA HIS A 454 13.20 -22.36 4.56
C HIS A 454 14.54 -23.10 4.65
N GLN A 455 14.67 -24.23 3.95
CA GLN A 455 15.92 -25.01 3.91
C GLN A 455 17.08 -24.21 3.30
N LEU A 456 16.80 -23.40 2.28
CA LEU A 456 17.80 -22.60 1.58
C LEU A 456 18.26 -21.39 2.41
N SER A 457 17.32 -20.66 3.02
CA SER A 457 17.58 -19.39 3.70
C SER A 457 17.88 -19.53 5.20
N GLY A 458 17.34 -20.59 5.83
CA GLY A 458 17.32 -20.71 7.29
C GLY A 458 16.39 -19.73 8.00
N VAL A 459 15.67 -18.88 7.27
CA VAL A 459 14.68 -17.95 7.82
C VAL A 459 13.44 -18.72 8.25
N ALA A 460 12.93 -18.44 9.44
CA ALA A 460 11.73 -19.08 9.94
C ALA A 460 10.52 -18.85 9.02
N ILE A 461 9.67 -19.87 8.87
CA ILE A 461 8.41 -19.72 8.12
C ILE A 461 7.50 -18.79 8.93
N PRO A 462 7.01 -17.69 8.33
CA PRO A 462 6.12 -16.76 9.03
C PRO A 462 4.80 -17.43 9.45
N ALA A 463 4.26 -17.02 10.59
CA ALA A 463 2.97 -17.53 11.12
C ALA A 463 1.80 -17.39 10.12
N ALA A 464 1.89 -16.43 9.21
CA ALA A 464 0.91 -16.23 8.12
C ALA A 464 0.88 -17.38 7.09
N VAL A 465 1.90 -18.25 7.09
CA VAL A 465 2.05 -19.36 6.13
C VAL A 465 2.21 -20.70 6.84
N ASP A 466 2.82 -20.70 8.04
CA ASP A 466 3.05 -21.90 8.83
C ASP A 466 1.72 -22.57 9.19
N GLY A 467 1.60 -23.86 8.85
CA GLY A 467 0.38 -24.63 9.08
C GLY A 467 -0.84 -24.24 8.23
N LEU A 468 -0.71 -23.27 7.31
CA LEU A 468 -1.82 -22.76 6.51
C LEU A 468 -2.46 -23.84 5.61
N GLU A 469 -1.66 -24.79 5.10
CA GLU A 469 -2.15 -25.90 4.28
C GLU A 469 -3.20 -26.77 5.00
N HIS A 470 -3.08 -26.87 6.34
CA HIS A 470 -3.94 -27.68 7.19
C HIS A 470 -4.97 -26.86 7.97
N ALA A 471 -5.00 -25.54 7.77
CA ALA A 471 -5.93 -24.66 8.46
C ALA A 471 -7.39 -24.90 8.02
N GLU A 472 -8.32 -24.71 8.96
CA GLU A 472 -9.76 -24.87 8.68
C GLU A 472 -10.25 -23.82 7.68
N VAL A 473 -10.75 -24.25 6.53
CA VAL A 473 -11.44 -23.37 5.59
C VAL A 473 -12.80 -22.97 6.15
N ARG A 474 -12.92 -21.70 6.54
CA ARG A 474 -14.11 -21.11 7.21
C ARG A 474 -15.06 -20.50 6.20
N HIS A 475 -14.54 -19.85 5.16
CA HIS A 475 -15.32 -19.14 4.15
C HIS A 475 -15.44 -20.01 2.89
N LYS A 476 -16.64 -20.52 2.61
CA LYS A 476 -16.91 -21.48 1.52
C LYS A 476 -17.91 -20.99 0.50
N THR A 477 -18.36 -19.73 0.66
CA THR A 477 -19.40 -19.14 -0.20
C THR A 477 -18.83 -18.86 -1.59
N VAL A 478 -19.51 -19.34 -2.61
CA VAL A 478 -19.24 -19.07 -4.02
C VAL A 478 -20.51 -18.55 -4.64
N VAL A 479 -20.47 -17.45 -5.38
CA VAL A 479 -21.61 -16.86 -6.05
C VAL A 479 -21.29 -16.50 -7.50
N ALA A 480 -22.30 -16.42 -8.36
CA ALA A 480 -22.13 -15.77 -9.66
C ALA A 480 -21.94 -14.25 -9.46
N ALA A 481 -21.22 -13.58 -10.37
CA ALA A 481 -21.04 -12.14 -10.29
C ALA A 481 -22.37 -11.37 -10.14
N ALA A 482 -23.41 -11.79 -10.84
CA ALA A 482 -24.73 -11.17 -10.76
C ALA A 482 -25.43 -11.28 -9.37
N ASP A 483 -25.00 -12.20 -8.51
CA ASP A 483 -25.56 -12.43 -7.17
C ASP A 483 -24.73 -11.79 -6.04
N MET A 484 -23.69 -11.04 -6.36
CA MET A 484 -22.81 -10.42 -5.35
C MET A 484 -23.57 -9.50 -4.39
N GLN A 485 -24.44 -8.61 -4.89
CA GLN A 485 -25.23 -7.70 -4.04
C GLN A 485 -26.15 -8.48 -3.09
N LYS A 486 -26.81 -9.52 -3.57
CA LYS A 486 -27.68 -10.37 -2.76
C LYS A 486 -26.90 -11.08 -1.63
N ALA A 487 -25.67 -11.49 -1.90
CA ALA A 487 -24.80 -12.04 -0.88
C ALA A 487 -24.43 -11.00 0.19
N VAL A 488 -24.12 -9.76 -0.22
CA VAL A 488 -23.86 -8.64 0.71
C VAL A 488 -25.09 -8.38 1.58
N GLU A 489 -26.28 -8.23 0.99
CA GLU A 489 -27.53 -8.01 1.74
C GLU A 489 -27.80 -9.14 2.74
N SER A 490 -27.57 -10.39 2.33
CA SER A 490 -27.73 -11.56 3.21
C SER A 490 -26.80 -11.55 4.42
N TYR A 491 -25.52 -11.21 4.22
CA TYR A 491 -24.56 -11.12 5.34
C TYR A 491 -24.85 -9.96 6.29
N LEU A 492 -25.35 -8.86 5.76
CA LEU A 492 -25.68 -7.67 6.55
C LEU A 492 -27.08 -7.75 7.19
N GLY A 493 -27.91 -8.70 6.78
CA GLY A 493 -29.27 -8.87 7.29
C GLY A 493 -30.23 -7.77 6.85
N VAL A 494 -30.06 -7.24 5.64
CA VAL A 494 -30.83 -6.12 5.08
C VAL A 494 -31.57 -6.52 3.82
#